data_fe21bba24d4f655ee5d43a5aac33022b
#
_entry.id   fe21bba24d4f655ee5d43a5aac33022b
#
_cell.length_a   1.000
_cell.length_b   1.000
_cell.length_c   1.000
_cell.angle_alpha   90.00
_cell.angle_beta   90.00
_cell.angle_gamma   90.00
#
_symmetry.space_group_name_H-M   'P 1'
#
loop_
_entity.id
_entity.type
_entity.pdbx_description
1 polymer ?
#
loop_
_entity_poly.entity_id
_entity_poly.type
_entity_poly.pdbx_seq_one_letter_code
_entity_poly.pdbx_strand_id
1 'polypeptide(L)'
;MAEKNNANIGFEKQIWNAACELWGHIPAADYRKVIVGLIFLRYISCAFERKFQALLAEGEGFENDRDEYLAENIFFVPEKARWSAVAAAAHTEEIGKVIDEAMLAIETENRSLKNVLPKNYASPDMDKRVLGNVVDIFTNMDMGDAEVGKDLLGRTYEYCIAQFAAYEGVKGGEFYTPASIVKTIVAILKPFDNCRIYDPCCGSGGMFVQSVKFLQAHSGRKDGIAVYGQESN
;
A
#
# COMPACT_ATOMS: atom_id res chain seq x y z
N MET A 1 7.31 -16.41 -28.85
CA MET A 1 6.82 -16.76 -27.52
C MET A 1 5.97 -15.59 -27.06
N ALA A 2 4.67 -15.79 -26.90
CA ALA A 2 3.77 -14.71 -26.47
C ALA A 2 4.07 -14.39 -25.00
N GLU A 3 4.44 -13.15 -24.71
CA GLU A 3 4.48 -12.64 -23.35
C GLU A 3 3.09 -12.86 -22.72
N LYS A 4 3.06 -13.65 -21.68
CA LYS A 4 1.88 -13.77 -20.83
C LYS A 4 1.62 -12.40 -20.23
N ASN A 5 0.57 -11.75 -20.72
CA ASN A 5 0.04 -10.50 -20.17
C ASN A 5 -0.43 -10.78 -18.74
N ASN A 6 0.43 -10.51 -17.75
CA ASN A 6 0.18 -10.70 -16.32
C ASN A 6 -0.80 -9.65 -15.75
N ALA A 7 -1.78 -9.21 -16.56
CA ALA A 7 -2.69 -8.14 -16.23
C ALA A 7 -3.89 -8.55 -15.36
N ASN A 8 -3.97 -9.80 -14.92
CA ASN A 8 -5.13 -10.27 -14.15
C ASN A 8 -4.67 -11.12 -12.96
N ILE A 9 -4.48 -10.50 -11.80
CA ILE A 9 -3.96 -11.15 -10.59
C ILE A 9 -5.07 -11.86 -9.80
N GLY A 10 -6.33 -11.73 -10.23
CA GLY A 10 -7.46 -12.42 -9.57
C GLY A 10 -7.98 -11.72 -8.30
N PHE A 11 -7.11 -11.08 -7.51
CA PHE A 11 -7.54 -10.41 -6.27
C PHE A 11 -7.90 -8.93 -6.48
N GLU A 12 -7.55 -8.30 -7.58
CA GLU A 12 -8.05 -6.96 -7.95
C GLU A 12 -9.58 -6.91 -7.88
N LYS A 13 -10.23 -7.98 -8.34
CA LYS A 13 -11.67 -8.15 -8.22
C LYS A 13 -12.12 -8.35 -6.77
N GLN A 14 -11.32 -9.02 -5.94
CA GLN A 14 -11.63 -9.21 -4.53
C GLN A 14 -11.56 -7.88 -3.76
N ILE A 15 -10.55 -7.04 -4.06
CA ILE A 15 -10.43 -5.71 -3.48
C ILE A 15 -11.58 -4.81 -3.91
N TRP A 16 -11.96 -4.87 -5.18
CA TRP A 16 -13.13 -4.14 -5.65
C TRP A 16 -14.41 -4.59 -4.97
N ASN A 17 -14.57 -5.89 -4.76
CA ASN A 17 -15.70 -6.41 -4.00
C ASN A 17 -15.69 -5.89 -2.56
N ALA A 18 -14.52 -5.86 -1.89
CA ALA A 18 -14.38 -5.28 -0.56
C ALA A 18 -14.74 -3.78 -0.54
N ALA A 19 -14.31 -3.02 -1.56
CA ALA A 19 -14.71 -1.62 -1.70
C ALA A 19 -16.23 -1.46 -1.93
N CYS A 20 -16.83 -2.36 -2.70
CA CYS A 20 -18.27 -2.37 -2.93
C CYS A 20 -19.09 -2.69 -1.67
N GLU A 21 -18.56 -3.51 -0.75
CA GLU A 21 -19.19 -3.78 0.55
C GLU A 21 -19.34 -2.49 1.39
N LEU A 22 -18.35 -1.60 1.33
CA LEU A 22 -18.40 -0.30 2.04
C LEU A 22 -19.26 0.74 1.31
N TRP A 23 -19.57 0.51 0.06
CA TRP A 23 -20.33 1.43 -0.77
C TRP A 23 -21.75 1.65 -0.24
N GLY A 24 -22.13 2.91 -0.12
CA GLY A 24 -23.45 3.28 0.40
C GLY A 24 -23.56 3.33 1.93
N HIS A 25 -22.52 2.88 2.65
CA HIS A 25 -22.46 2.94 4.11
C HIS A 25 -21.65 4.12 4.64
N ILE A 26 -20.67 4.59 3.86
CA ILE A 26 -19.82 5.75 4.20
C ILE A 26 -19.57 6.63 2.95
N PRO A 27 -19.21 7.93 3.13
CA PRO A 27 -18.89 8.82 2.03
C PRO A 27 -17.74 8.27 1.15
N ALA A 28 -17.80 8.56 -0.15
CA ALA A 28 -16.84 8.05 -1.14
C ALA A 28 -15.37 8.35 -0.81
N ALA A 29 -15.08 9.54 -0.29
CA ALA A 29 -13.71 9.92 0.12
C ALA A 29 -13.18 9.09 1.30
N ASP A 30 -14.05 8.57 2.15
CA ASP A 30 -13.66 7.85 3.35
C ASP A 30 -13.49 6.35 3.11
N TYR A 31 -14.36 5.70 2.29
CA TYR A 31 -14.16 4.27 2.01
C TYR A 31 -12.86 4.01 1.24
N ARG A 32 -12.40 4.94 0.40
CA ARG A 32 -11.08 4.86 -0.25
C ARG A 32 -9.95 4.79 0.78
N LYS A 33 -9.95 5.68 1.77
CA LYS A 33 -8.95 5.69 2.85
C LYS A 33 -8.99 4.40 3.65
N VAL A 34 -10.20 3.90 3.95
CA VAL A 34 -10.41 2.65 4.69
C VAL A 34 -9.81 1.47 3.94
N ILE A 35 -10.15 1.29 2.66
CA ILE A 35 -9.66 0.17 1.85
C ILE A 35 -8.14 0.23 1.69
N VAL A 36 -7.61 1.39 1.29
CA VAL A 36 -6.16 1.55 1.09
C VAL A 36 -5.39 1.33 2.39
N GLY A 37 -5.90 1.82 3.51
CA GLY A 37 -5.30 1.61 4.82
C GLY A 37 -5.27 0.13 5.23
N LEU A 38 -6.37 -0.61 5.01
CA LEU A 38 -6.43 -2.05 5.33
C LEU A 38 -5.52 -2.88 4.43
N ILE A 39 -5.44 -2.57 3.13
CA ILE A 39 -4.51 -3.23 2.22
C ILE A 39 -3.08 -3.00 2.68
N PHE A 40 -2.74 -1.76 3.03
CA PHE A 40 -1.41 -1.42 3.54
C PHE A 40 -1.10 -2.18 4.83
N LEU A 41 -2.02 -2.17 5.81
CA LEU A 41 -1.87 -2.92 7.06
C LEU A 41 -1.66 -4.43 6.81
N ARG A 42 -2.45 -5.02 5.93
CA ARG A 42 -2.32 -6.42 5.54
C ARG A 42 -0.96 -6.71 4.94
N TYR A 43 -0.51 -5.85 4.01
CA TYR A 43 0.78 -6.00 3.34
C TYR A 43 1.95 -5.92 4.33
N ILE A 44 2.02 -4.85 5.15
CA ILE A 44 3.15 -4.70 6.09
C ILE A 44 3.17 -5.79 7.16
N SER A 45 1.99 -6.24 7.61
CA SER A 45 1.89 -7.35 8.55
C SER A 45 2.41 -8.66 7.93
N CYS A 46 2.10 -8.94 6.67
CA CYS A 46 2.63 -10.11 5.97
C CYS A 46 4.14 -10.03 5.75
N ALA A 47 4.67 -8.85 5.39
CA ALA A 47 6.10 -8.66 5.21
C ALA A 47 6.86 -8.84 6.52
N PHE A 48 6.33 -8.27 7.60
CA PHE A 48 6.86 -8.44 8.95
C PHE A 48 6.84 -9.91 9.38
N GLU A 49 5.71 -10.58 9.26
CA GLU A 49 5.55 -11.98 9.71
C GLU A 49 6.53 -12.91 9.00
N ARG A 50 6.76 -12.73 7.71
CA ARG A 50 7.76 -13.52 6.96
C ARG A 50 9.17 -13.36 7.52
N LYS A 51 9.59 -12.11 7.78
CA LYS A 51 10.92 -11.84 8.38
C LYS A 51 10.98 -12.38 9.81
N PHE A 52 9.91 -12.19 10.58
CA PHE A 52 9.81 -12.71 11.95
C PHE A 52 10.00 -14.24 11.99
N GLN A 53 9.33 -14.98 11.12
CA GLN A 53 9.47 -16.43 11.02
C GLN A 53 10.87 -16.85 10.54
N ALA A 54 11.50 -16.09 9.64
CA ALA A 54 12.87 -16.33 9.21
C ALA A 54 13.85 -16.18 10.39
N LEU A 55 13.76 -15.07 11.14
CA LEU A 55 14.60 -14.83 12.32
C LEU A 55 14.38 -15.89 13.43
N LEU A 56 13.14 -16.32 13.64
CA LEU A 56 12.85 -17.43 14.54
C LEU A 56 13.52 -18.73 14.10
N ALA A 57 13.54 -19.02 12.80
CA ALA A 57 14.17 -20.21 12.27
C ALA A 57 15.70 -20.17 12.37
N GLU A 58 16.32 -18.99 12.34
CA GLU A 58 17.74 -18.78 12.59
C GLU A 58 18.11 -19.07 14.05
N GLY A 59 17.17 -18.84 15.00
CA GLY A 59 17.32 -19.22 16.41
C GLY A 59 18.29 -18.35 17.22
N GLU A 60 18.65 -17.17 16.72
CA GLU A 60 19.60 -16.24 17.36
C GLU A 60 18.92 -15.27 18.34
N GLY A 61 17.58 -15.24 18.41
CA GLY A 61 16.80 -14.42 19.34
C GLY A 61 16.63 -12.95 18.89
N PHE A 62 16.87 -12.64 17.62
CA PHE A 62 16.75 -11.29 17.06
C PHE A 62 15.36 -10.97 16.47
N GLU A 63 14.38 -11.85 16.60
CA GLU A 63 13.04 -11.69 16.02
C GLU A 63 12.27 -10.46 16.56
N ASN A 64 12.71 -9.89 17.69
CA ASN A 64 12.15 -8.65 18.26
C ASN A 64 13.07 -7.44 18.11
N ASP A 65 14.21 -7.58 17.45
CA ASP A 65 15.13 -6.48 17.17
C ASP A 65 14.65 -5.69 15.94
N ARG A 66 14.36 -4.39 16.14
CA ARG A 66 13.88 -3.50 15.08
C ARG A 66 14.88 -3.31 13.95
N ASP A 67 16.16 -3.29 14.27
CA ASP A 67 17.21 -2.99 13.31
C ASP A 67 17.29 -4.07 12.23
N GLU A 68 16.94 -5.32 12.55
CA GLU A 68 16.82 -6.42 11.60
C GLU A 68 15.76 -6.18 10.52
N TYR A 69 14.67 -5.51 10.89
CA TYR A 69 13.60 -5.15 9.94
C TYR A 69 13.95 -3.90 9.14
N LEU A 70 14.53 -2.89 9.79
CA LEU A 70 14.94 -1.65 9.14
C LEU A 70 16.01 -1.88 8.08
N ALA A 71 16.95 -2.79 8.31
CA ALA A 71 18.00 -3.16 7.35
C ALA A 71 17.44 -3.65 6.01
N GLU A 72 16.26 -4.28 6.04
CA GLU A 72 15.56 -4.78 4.84
C GLU A 72 14.41 -3.86 4.38
N ASN A 73 14.28 -2.67 4.95
CA ASN A 73 13.16 -1.75 4.70
C ASN A 73 11.79 -2.37 4.99
N ILE A 74 11.70 -3.18 6.04
CA ILE A 74 10.46 -3.76 6.56
C ILE A 74 10.01 -2.94 7.76
N PHE A 75 8.73 -2.56 7.79
CA PHE A 75 8.15 -1.89 8.94
C PHE A 75 8.01 -2.84 10.11
N PHE A 76 8.40 -2.39 11.30
CA PHE A 76 8.18 -3.16 12.52
C PHE A 76 6.71 -3.16 12.91
N VAL A 77 6.12 -4.35 13.11
CA VAL A 77 4.71 -4.51 13.45
C VAL A 77 4.58 -5.12 14.85
N PRO A 78 4.17 -4.33 15.88
CA PRO A 78 3.93 -4.83 17.20
C PRO A 78 2.86 -5.93 17.22
N GLU A 79 2.92 -6.83 18.19
CA GLU A 79 2.03 -8.00 18.29
C GLU A 79 0.54 -7.63 18.18
N LYS A 80 0.10 -6.58 18.89
CA LYS A 80 -1.29 -6.08 18.85
C LYS A 80 -1.71 -5.48 17.51
N ALA A 81 -0.75 -5.18 16.62
CA ALA A 81 -0.99 -4.61 15.30
C ALA A 81 -0.81 -5.63 14.16
N ARG A 82 -0.44 -6.87 14.47
CA ARG A 82 -0.33 -7.93 13.46
C ARG A 82 -1.70 -8.26 12.89
N TRP A 83 -1.72 -8.63 11.63
CA TRP A 83 -2.99 -8.94 10.96
C TRP A 83 -3.80 -10.04 11.67
N SER A 84 -3.14 -11.00 12.30
CA SER A 84 -3.79 -12.04 13.12
C SER A 84 -4.65 -11.47 14.24
N ALA A 85 -4.20 -10.40 14.90
CA ALA A 85 -4.97 -9.74 15.95
C ALA A 85 -6.19 -9.00 15.38
N VAL A 86 -6.02 -8.33 14.22
CA VAL A 86 -7.14 -7.66 13.52
C VAL A 86 -8.17 -8.68 13.03
N ALA A 87 -7.72 -9.78 12.40
CA ALA A 87 -8.60 -10.83 11.92
C ALA A 87 -9.37 -11.51 13.06
N ALA A 88 -8.74 -11.74 14.21
CA ALA A 88 -9.42 -12.27 15.39
C ALA A 88 -10.55 -11.38 15.92
N ALA A 89 -10.45 -10.06 15.68
CA ALA A 89 -11.46 -9.09 16.11
C ALA A 89 -12.53 -8.80 15.02
N ALA A 90 -12.42 -9.38 13.82
CA ALA A 90 -13.21 -9.01 12.63
C ALA A 90 -14.74 -8.95 12.88
N HIS A 91 -15.27 -9.87 13.68
CA HIS A 91 -16.71 -9.96 13.98
C HIS A 91 -17.07 -9.47 15.39
N THR A 92 -16.23 -8.63 16.00
CA THR A 92 -16.51 -8.01 17.29
C THR A 92 -16.95 -6.56 17.14
N GLU A 93 -17.63 -6.02 18.16
CA GLU A 93 -17.98 -4.60 18.23
C GLU A 93 -16.75 -3.68 18.30
N GLU A 94 -15.57 -4.22 18.66
CA GLU A 94 -14.34 -3.50 18.86
C GLU A 94 -13.47 -3.43 17.58
N ILE A 95 -13.89 -4.04 16.46
CA ILE A 95 -13.05 -4.15 15.24
C ILE A 95 -12.48 -2.80 14.79
N GLY A 96 -13.29 -1.74 14.76
CA GLY A 96 -12.82 -0.42 14.35
C GLY A 96 -11.75 0.13 15.29
N LYS A 97 -11.94 -0.02 16.60
CA LYS A 97 -10.96 0.38 17.61
C LYS A 97 -9.66 -0.42 17.52
N VAL A 98 -9.77 -1.74 17.31
CA VAL A 98 -8.60 -2.61 17.14
C VAL A 98 -7.76 -2.17 15.94
N ILE A 99 -8.40 -1.80 14.81
CA ILE A 99 -7.68 -1.31 13.63
C ILE A 99 -7.04 0.06 13.92
N ASP A 100 -7.74 1.01 14.54
CA ASP A 100 -7.20 2.32 14.88
C ASP A 100 -6.01 2.21 15.83
N GLU A 101 -6.08 1.34 16.84
CA GLU A 101 -4.97 1.05 17.76
C GLU A 101 -3.80 0.37 17.06
N ALA A 102 -4.06 -0.52 16.11
CA ALA A 102 -3.02 -1.15 15.30
C ALA A 102 -2.28 -0.12 14.44
N MET A 103 -3.00 0.77 13.75
CA MET A 103 -2.42 1.86 12.96
C MET A 103 -1.56 2.79 13.83
N LEU A 104 -2.06 3.18 15.00
CA LEU A 104 -1.32 4.01 15.94
C LEU A 104 -0.05 3.33 16.47
N ALA A 105 -0.13 2.03 16.77
CA ALA A 105 1.00 1.25 17.23
C ALA A 105 2.11 1.17 16.17
N ILE A 106 1.74 0.94 14.90
CA ILE A 106 2.68 0.91 13.78
C ILE A 106 3.36 2.28 13.60
N GLU A 107 2.60 3.38 13.64
CA GLU A 107 3.18 4.73 13.55
C GLU A 107 4.14 5.04 14.71
N THR A 108 3.86 4.53 15.91
CA THR A 108 4.71 4.73 17.08
C THR A 108 6.07 4.05 16.90
N GLU A 109 6.06 2.86 16.32
CA GLU A 109 7.28 2.09 16.08
C GLU A 109 8.05 2.56 14.83
N ASN A 110 7.38 3.20 13.86
CA ASN A 110 7.97 3.56 12.58
C ASN A 110 7.84 5.08 12.33
N ARG A 111 8.91 5.83 12.60
CA ARG A 111 8.91 7.31 12.50
C ARG A 111 8.51 7.84 11.13
N SER A 112 8.82 7.13 10.05
CA SER A 112 8.49 7.50 8.68
C SER A 112 6.98 7.46 8.40
N LEU A 113 6.20 6.72 9.20
CA LEU A 113 4.75 6.61 9.06
C LEU A 113 3.98 7.54 9.99
N LYS A 114 4.65 8.39 10.76
CA LYS A 114 4.00 9.25 11.76
C LYS A 114 2.93 10.15 11.13
N ASN A 115 1.69 10.04 11.61
CA ASN A 115 0.50 10.76 11.15
C ASN A 115 0.10 10.48 9.68
N VAL A 116 0.54 9.37 9.10
CA VAL A 116 0.24 8.98 7.71
C VAL A 116 -0.93 8.01 7.64
N LEU A 117 -1.03 7.09 8.60
CA LEU A 117 -2.03 6.03 8.55
C LEU A 117 -3.43 6.53 8.94
N PRO A 118 -4.49 6.08 8.27
CA PRO A 118 -5.87 6.45 8.64
C PRO A 118 -6.24 5.85 10.01
N LYS A 119 -6.96 6.61 10.82
CA LYS A 119 -7.41 6.25 12.17
C LYS A 119 -8.85 6.72 12.37
N ASN A 120 -9.77 6.22 11.55
CA ASN A 120 -11.20 6.57 11.59
C ASN A 120 -12.11 5.33 11.47
N TYR A 121 -11.56 4.14 11.73
CA TYR A 121 -12.31 2.89 11.65
C TYR A 121 -13.29 2.70 12.82
N ALA A 122 -13.04 3.35 13.96
CA ALA A 122 -13.95 3.37 15.10
C ALA A 122 -15.07 4.41 14.96
N SER A 123 -15.16 5.13 13.83
CA SER A 123 -16.24 6.11 13.60
C SER A 123 -17.62 5.48 13.79
N PRO A 124 -18.59 6.20 14.41
CA PRO A 124 -19.97 5.74 14.51
C PRO A 124 -20.65 5.49 13.16
N ASP A 125 -20.19 6.16 12.10
CA ASP A 125 -20.72 6.00 10.75
C ASP A 125 -20.21 4.73 10.06
N MET A 126 -19.18 4.06 10.63
CA MET A 126 -18.62 2.82 10.12
C MET A 126 -19.44 1.60 10.59
N ASP A 127 -20.10 0.93 9.68
CA ASP A 127 -20.75 -0.35 9.97
C ASP A 127 -19.69 -1.42 10.27
N LYS A 128 -19.62 -1.85 11.53
CA LYS A 128 -18.63 -2.79 12.02
C LYS A 128 -18.76 -4.17 11.39
N ARG A 129 -19.97 -4.57 11.03
CA ARG A 129 -20.21 -5.84 10.34
C ARG A 129 -19.65 -5.82 8.92
N VAL A 130 -19.86 -4.71 8.20
CA VAL A 130 -19.29 -4.51 6.87
C VAL A 130 -17.77 -4.45 6.94
N LEU A 131 -17.23 -3.74 7.94
CA LEU A 131 -15.78 -3.69 8.18
C LEU A 131 -15.19 -5.08 8.45
N GLY A 132 -15.88 -5.92 9.25
CA GLY A 132 -15.51 -7.31 9.48
C GLY A 132 -15.46 -8.15 8.21
N ASN A 133 -16.48 -8.04 7.35
CA ASN A 133 -16.49 -8.72 6.05
C ASN A 133 -15.30 -8.31 5.16
N VAL A 134 -14.94 -7.02 5.16
CA VAL A 134 -13.76 -6.51 4.43
C VAL A 134 -12.48 -7.12 4.99
N VAL A 135 -12.34 -7.21 6.32
CA VAL A 135 -11.18 -7.87 6.95
C VAL A 135 -11.11 -9.33 6.55
N ASP A 136 -12.24 -10.05 6.48
CA ASP A 136 -12.27 -11.45 6.02
C ASP A 136 -11.82 -11.59 4.56
N ILE A 137 -12.28 -10.70 3.67
CA ILE A 137 -11.83 -10.70 2.28
C ILE A 137 -10.31 -10.56 2.21
N PHE A 138 -9.74 -9.59 2.94
CA PHE A 138 -8.29 -9.39 2.95
C PHE A 138 -7.52 -10.50 3.66
N THR A 139 -8.12 -11.17 4.64
CA THR A 139 -7.51 -12.33 5.31
C THR A 139 -7.33 -13.49 4.34
N ASN A 140 -8.32 -13.71 3.47
CA ASN A 140 -8.31 -14.80 2.50
C ASN A 140 -7.53 -14.48 1.21
N MET A 141 -6.98 -13.26 1.09
CA MET A 141 -6.14 -12.90 -0.05
C MET A 141 -4.74 -13.49 0.10
N ASP A 142 -4.29 -14.18 -0.96
CA ASP A 142 -2.89 -14.60 -1.06
C ASP A 142 -2.01 -13.40 -1.40
N MET A 143 -1.18 -12.98 -0.46
CA MET A 143 -0.26 -11.84 -0.62
C MET A 143 1.05 -12.22 -1.31
N GLY A 144 1.20 -13.48 -1.75
CA GLY A 144 2.35 -13.96 -2.51
C GLY A 144 3.71 -13.81 -1.80
N ASP A 145 4.80 -14.00 -2.55
CA ASP A 145 6.17 -13.79 -2.08
C ASP A 145 6.53 -12.30 -1.91
N ALA A 146 7.64 -11.99 -1.23
CA ALA A 146 8.02 -10.63 -0.86
C ALA A 146 8.20 -9.67 -2.05
N GLU A 147 8.72 -10.14 -3.20
CA GLU A 147 8.86 -9.32 -4.42
C GLU A 147 7.51 -9.10 -5.10
N VAL A 148 6.70 -10.13 -5.17
CA VAL A 148 5.33 -10.08 -5.68
C VAL A 148 4.49 -9.15 -4.80
N GLY A 149 4.65 -9.20 -3.47
CA GLY A 149 3.92 -8.36 -2.54
C GLY A 149 4.15 -6.85 -2.71
N LYS A 150 5.39 -6.41 -3.05
CA LYS A 150 5.69 -4.98 -3.29
C LYS A 150 5.02 -4.45 -4.55
N ASP A 151 5.11 -5.21 -5.64
CA ASP A 151 4.44 -4.87 -6.90
C ASP A 151 2.91 -4.95 -6.75
N LEU A 152 2.46 -5.91 -5.96
CA LEU A 152 1.08 -6.15 -5.62
C LEU A 152 0.42 -4.95 -4.95
N LEU A 153 1.03 -4.39 -3.90
CA LEU A 153 0.51 -3.21 -3.19
C LEU A 153 0.37 -2.02 -4.14
N GLY A 154 1.39 -1.75 -4.97
CA GLY A 154 1.38 -0.68 -5.95
C GLY A 154 0.27 -0.85 -6.99
N ARG A 155 0.13 -2.03 -7.57
CA ARG A 155 -0.90 -2.36 -8.57
C ARG A 155 -2.31 -2.33 -7.98
N THR A 156 -2.46 -2.81 -6.77
CA THR A 156 -3.72 -2.76 -6.04
C THR A 156 -4.17 -1.32 -5.79
N TYR A 157 -3.25 -0.48 -5.34
CA TYR A 157 -3.50 0.94 -5.16
C TYR A 157 -3.91 1.60 -6.47
N GLU A 158 -3.15 1.39 -7.56
CA GLU A 158 -3.47 1.90 -8.89
C GLU A 158 -4.85 1.45 -9.38
N TYR A 159 -5.16 0.18 -9.18
CA TYR A 159 -6.47 -0.38 -9.55
C TYR A 159 -7.61 0.27 -8.77
N CYS A 160 -7.49 0.37 -7.45
CA CYS A 160 -8.50 1.03 -6.61
C CYS A 160 -8.73 2.48 -7.04
N ILE A 161 -7.66 3.26 -7.22
CA ILE A 161 -7.76 4.65 -7.63
C ILE A 161 -8.42 4.77 -9.02
N ALA A 162 -8.08 3.91 -9.97
CA ALA A 162 -8.69 3.91 -11.29
C ALA A 162 -10.20 3.59 -11.24
N GLN A 163 -10.60 2.61 -10.42
CA GLN A 163 -12.00 2.26 -10.24
C GLN A 163 -12.78 3.38 -9.55
N PHE A 164 -12.21 3.99 -8.50
CA PHE A 164 -12.85 5.12 -7.82
C PHE A 164 -13.02 6.32 -8.75
N ALA A 165 -12.00 6.65 -9.55
CA ALA A 165 -12.07 7.74 -10.52
C ALA A 165 -13.15 7.47 -11.60
N ALA A 166 -13.29 6.23 -12.07
CA ALA A 166 -14.31 5.85 -13.04
C ALA A 166 -15.73 6.00 -12.48
N TYR A 167 -15.92 5.77 -11.18
CA TYR A 167 -17.23 5.81 -10.54
C TYR A 167 -17.65 7.20 -10.04
N GLU A 168 -16.71 7.98 -9.50
CA GLU A 168 -16.97 9.32 -8.98
C GLU A 168 -17.20 10.36 -10.10
N GLY A 169 -16.94 9.97 -11.35
CA GLY A 169 -17.00 10.86 -12.52
C GLY A 169 -15.93 11.95 -12.47
N VAL A 170 -15.88 12.78 -13.51
CA VAL A 170 -14.84 13.80 -13.78
C VAL A 170 -14.68 14.88 -12.67
N LYS A 171 -15.40 14.81 -11.58
CA LYS A 171 -15.34 15.80 -10.48
C LYS A 171 -14.30 15.49 -9.39
N GLY A 172 -13.70 14.32 -9.38
CA GLY A 172 -12.58 13.99 -8.49
C GLY A 172 -11.26 14.52 -9.08
N GLY A 173 -10.88 15.76 -8.76
CA GLY A 173 -9.72 16.44 -9.36
C GLY A 173 -8.34 15.89 -8.97
N GLU A 174 -8.28 14.74 -8.32
CA GLU A 174 -7.04 14.08 -7.93
C GLU A 174 -6.88 12.81 -8.78
N PHE A 175 -6.31 12.96 -9.97
CA PHE A 175 -6.08 11.81 -10.85
C PHE A 175 -4.68 11.25 -10.66
N TYR A 176 -4.64 9.96 -10.34
CA TYR A 176 -3.42 9.18 -10.47
C TYR A 176 -3.11 8.96 -11.97
N THR A 177 -1.92 9.38 -12.40
CA THR A 177 -1.49 9.16 -13.78
C THR A 177 -1.22 7.67 -14.01
N PRO A 178 -1.92 6.99 -14.94
CA PRO A 178 -1.73 5.57 -15.19
C PRO A 178 -0.26 5.21 -15.45
N ALA A 179 0.19 4.08 -14.90
CA ALA A 179 1.59 3.63 -15.01
C ALA A 179 2.05 3.49 -16.48
N SER A 180 1.16 3.16 -17.41
CA SER A 180 1.46 3.09 -18.84
C SER A 180 1.84 4.47 -19.42
N ILE A 181 1.14 5.54 -19.03
CA ILE A 181 1.44 6.90 -19.43
C ILE A 181 2.76 7.35 -18.83
N VAL A 182 2.96 7.14 -17.53
CA VAL A 182 4.20 7.47 -16.83
C VAL A 182 5.40 6.77 -17.47
N LYS A 183 5.30 5.46 -17.73
CA LYS A 183 6.35 4.68 -18.41
C LYS A 183 6.65 5.24 -19.80
N THR A 184 5.63 5.62 -20.57
CA THR A 184 5.80 6.20 -21.91
C THR A 184 6.54 7.53 -21.84
N ILE A 185 6.14 8.44 -20.95
CA ILE A 185 6.79 9.75 -20.77
C ILE A 185 8.25 9.55 -20.36
N VAL A 186 8.53 8.71 -19.38
CA VAL A 186 9.91 8.44 -18.92
C VAL A 186 10.75 7.80 -20.03
N ALA A 187 10.18 6.90 -20.82
CA ALA A 187 10.89 6.30 -21.97
C ALA A 187 11.22 7.32 -23.06
N ILE A 188 10.40 8.35 -23.24
CA ILE A 188 10.67 9.46 -24.16
C ILE A 188 11.75 10.40 -23.61
N LEU A 189 11.66 10.74 -22.32
CA LEU A 189 12.59 11.64 -21.64
C LEU A 189 13.99 11.03 -21.47
N LYS A 190 14.07 9.70 -21.33
CA LYS A 190 15.32 8.95 -21.17
C LYS A 190 16.23 9.55 -20.09
N PRO A 191 15.79 9.57 -18.82
CA PRO A 191 16.66 10.07 -17.77
C PRO A 191 17.98 9.33 -17.75
N PHE A 192 19.06 10.04 -17.45
CA PHE A 192 20.43 9.52 -17.44
C PHE A 192 21.09 9.78 -16.07
N ASP A 193 22.19 9.08 -15.83
CA ASP A 193 22.91 9.18 -14.56
C ASP A 193 23.35 10.62 -14.27
N ASN A 194 23.16 11.10 -13.03
CA ASN A 194 23.42 12.47 -12.56
C ASN A 194 22.50 13.55 -13.20
N CYS A 195 21.42 13.20 -13.86
CA CYS A 195 20.45 14.20 -14.30
C CYS A 195 19.62 14.75 -13.14
N ARG A 196 19.03 15.94 -13.36
CA ARG A 196 18.04 16.55 -12.48
C ARG A 196 16.68 16.46 -13.12
N ILE A 197 15.70 15.94 -12.37
CA ILE A 197 14.32 15.80 -12.81
C ILE A 197 13.46 16.74 -11.98
N TYR A 198 12.69 17.58 -12.66
CA TYR A 198 11.73 18.48 -12.05
C TYR A 198 10.32 18.17 -12.55
N ASP A 199 9.40 18.04 -11.62
CA ASP A 199 7.98 17.86 -11.89
C ASP A 199 7.19 18.95 -11.13
N PRO A 200 6.58 19.93 -11.85
CA PRO A 200 5.86 21.04 -11.22
C PRO A 200 4.48 20.63 -10.66
N CYS A 201 4.01 19.42 -10.93
CA CYS A 201 2.73 18.86 -10.47
C CYS A 201 2.91 17.37 -10.16
N CYS A 202 3.83 17.07 -9.25
CA CYS A 202 4.35 15.73 -9.08
C CYS A 202 3.37 14.74 -8.45
N GLY A 203 2.26 15.20 -7.88
CA GLY A 203 1.32 14.34 -7.17
C GLY A 203 2.03 13.47 -6.12
N SER A 204 1.79 12.18 -6.17
CA SER A 204 2.47 11.18 -5.31
C SER A 204 3.90 10.84 -5.74
N GLY A 205 4.47 11.51 -6.73
CA GLY A 205 5.84 11.28 -7.21
C GLY A 205 6.01 10.10 -8.17
N GLY A 206 4.95 9.65 -8.83
CA GLY A 206 4.97 8.50 -9.74
C GLY A 206 6.02 8.62 -10.87
N MET A 207 6.22 9.83 -11.41
CA MET A 207 7.24 10.10 -12.42
C MET A 207 8.66 9.88 -11.90
N PHE A 208 8.94 10.30 -10.67
CA PHE A 208 10.24 10.09 -10.04
C PHE A 208 10.54 8.62 -9.81
N VAL A 209 9.58 7.88 -9.25
CA VAL A 209 9.72 6.43 -9.02
C VAL A 209 10.00 5.69 -10.34
N GLN A 210 9.26 6.03 -11.40
CA GLN A 210 9.45 5.40 -12.70
C GLN A 210 10.79 5.78 -13.35
N SER A 211 11.27 7.01 -13.13
CA SER A 211 12.57 7.46 -13.61
C SER A 211 13.72 6.70 -12.94
N VAL A 212 13.61 6.46 -11.62
CA VAL A 212 14.57 5.59 -10.90
C VAL A 212 14.54 4.16 -11.45
N LYS A 213 13.34 3.57 -11.66
CA LYS A 213 13.20 2.23 -12.24
C LYS A 213 13.78 2.15 -13.65
N PHE A 214 13.62 3.19 -14.46
CA PHE A 214 14.20 3.29 -15.79
C PHE A 214 15.74 3.25 -15.74
N LEU A 215 16.35 4.04 -14.87
CA LEU A 215 17.81 4.04 -14.67
C LEU A 215 18.31 2.70 -14.19
N GLN A 216 17.66 2.08 -13.21
CA GLN A 216 18.02 0.74 -12.73
C GLN A 216 18.05 -0.30 -13.85
N ALA A 217 17.06 -0.23 -14.74
CA ALA A 217 16.98 -1.16 -15.88
C ALA A 217 18.04 -0.93 -16.96
N HIS A 218 18.59 0.31 -17.09
CA HIS A 218 19.50 0.69 -18.17
C HIS A 218 20.94 0.91 -17.70
N SER A 219 21.17 1.38 -16.48
CA SER A 219 22.50 1.70 -15.95
C SER A 219 22.88 0.94 -14.68
N GLY A 220 21.94 0.20 -14.10
CA GLY A 220 22.15 -0.57 -12.86
C GLY A 220 22.27 0.26 -11.57
N ARG A 221 22.23 1.59 -11.64
CA ARG A 221 22.37 2.49 -10.49
C ARG A 221 21.00 2.89 -9.94
N LYS A 222 20.91 2.98 -8.59
CA LYS A 222 19.69 3.41 -7.88
C LYS A 222 19.69 4.90 -7.49
N ASP A 223 20.88 5.50 -7.34
CA ASP A 223 21.09 6.77 -6.65
C ASP A 223 21.58 7.88 -7.60
N GLY A 224 21.44 7.68 -8.91
CA GLY A 224 22.06 8.52 -9.92
C GLY A 224 21.26 9.76 -10.32
N ILE A 225 20.15 10.14 -9.63
CA ILE A 225 19.35 11.31 -10.00
C ILE A 225 19.00 12.19 -8.82
N ALA A 226 18.89 13.50 -9.06
CA ALA A 226 18.29 14.44 -8.14
C ALA A 226 16.88 14.79 -8.58
N VAL A 227 15.89 14.63 -7.70
CA VAL A 227 14.49 14.90 -8.00
C VAL A 227 13.97 16.12 -7.26
N TYR A 228 13.20 16.94 -7.95
CA TYR A 228 12.58 18.16 -7.43
C TYR A 228 11.10 18.12 -7.81
N GLY A 229 10.22 18.13 -6.84
CA GLY A 229 8.78 18.09 -7.03
C GLY A 229 8.09 19.31 -6.45
N GLN A 230 6.99 19.69 -7.07
CA GLN A 230 6.06 20.68 -6.56
C GLN A 230 4.65 20.10 -6.61
N GLU A 231 3.90 20.26 -5.54
CA GLU A 231 2.51 19.85 -5.44
C GLU A 231 1.73 20.89 -4.64
N SER A 232 0.45 21.06 -4.96
CA SER A 232 -0.43 22.04 -4.32
C SER A 232 -1.19 21.48 -3.11
N ASN A 233 -1.29 20.16 -2.99
CA ASN A 233 -2.00 19.45 -1.92
C ASN A 233 -1.06 18.77 -0.93
#